data_8b44897a540ac3b6cf633dff2c8fcc85
#
_entry.id   8b44897a540ac3b6cf633dff2c8fcc85
#
_cell.length_a   1.000
_cell.length_b   1.000
_cell.length_c   1.000
_cell.angle_alpha   90.00
_cell.angle_beta   90.00
_cell.angle_gamma   90.00
#
_symmetry.space_group_name_H-M   'P 1'
#
loop_
_entity.id
_entity.type
_entity.pdbx_description
1 polymer ?
#
loop_
_entity_poly.entity_id
_entity_poly.type
_entity_poly.pdbx_seq_one_letter_code
_entity_poly.pdbx_strand_id
1 'polypeptide(L)'
;MQRRTVLKALGAGAWTGAGLALSGSARWLYAAEATSIPDLVAVKNGEPEALFDSGIQALGGMGRFVRKGQTVVVKPNIGWNVPPERAANTNPRLVRRIIEHCLQAGAKAVYVFDHTCDGWRDSYRTSGIEQAVKDAGGKLAPGNSESYFQTIAVPKGRRLREAKEHELVLQADVLINVPVLKSHGGATLTVAMKNLMGVVWDRGEWHANNLHQCIADFASYRKPDLNVVDAYNVLMQHGPRGVSAADVANLRALLLSTDLVTADAAAARLFGLEPDAVGYIRIAHDMGVGRKDLENLVIRRIAL
;
A
#
# COMPACT_ATOMS: atom_id res chain seq x y z
N MET A 1 6.02 -5.46 51.49
CA MET A 1 5.41 -4.46 52.38
C MET A 1 5.15 -3.18 51.61
N GLN A 2 3.90 -2.83 51.59
CA GLN A 2 3.22 -1.55 51.38
C GLN A 2 3.32 -0.81 50.05
N ARG A 3 2.19 -0.95 49.36
CA ARG A 3 1.47 0.00 48.50
C ARG A 3 1.07 1.27 49.30
N ARG A 4 0.97 2.42 48.55
CA ARG A 4 -0.09 3.46 48.68
C ARG A 4 0.35 4.71 47.94
N THR A 5 -0.33 5.04 46.83
CA THR A 5 -1.50 5.93 46.67
C THR A 5 -1.14 7.43 46.87
N VAL A 6 -1.18 8.20 45.76
CA VAL A 6 -1.58 9.61 45.79
C VAL A 6 -2.51 9.86 44.58
N LEU A 7 -3.80 9.86 44.89
CA LEU A 7 -4.88 10.54 44.16
C LEU A 7 -5.20 11.78 45.02
N LYS A 8 -5.28 12.94 44.38
CA LYS A 8 -6.23 14.04 44.65
C LYS A 8 -5.67 15.40 44.24
N ALA A 9 -6.29 15.98 43.20
CA ALA A 9 -6.84 17.35 43.35
C ALA A 9 -7.68 17.64 42.10
N LEU A 10 -9.00 17.44 42.23
CA LEU A 10 -10.02 18.07 41.42
C LEU A 10 -10.23 19.50 41.91
N GLY A 11 -9.90 20.48 41.10
CA GLY A 11 -10.31 21.87 41.29
C GLY A 11 -11.49 22.15 40.34
N ALA A 12 -12.68 22.31 40.91
CA ALA A 12 -13.85 22.82 40.20
C ALA A 12 -13.71 24.31 39.95
N GLY A 13 -13.55 24.72 38.71
CA GLY A 13 -13.63 26.11 38.27
C GLY A 13 -14.87 26.32 37.44
N ALA A 14 -15.80 27.13 37.94
CA ALA A 14 -17.03 27.53 37.28
C ALA A 14 -16.74 28.31 35.99
N TRP A 15 -17.29 27.86 34.87
CA TRP A 15 -17.28 28.58 33.60
C TRP A 15 -18.50 29.50 33.55
N THR A 16 -18.29 30.79 33.75
CA THR A 16 -19.22 31.83 33.36
C THR A 16 -19.06 32.10 31.88
N GLY A 17 -20.15 31.95 31.13
CA GLY A 17 -20.18 32.20 29.68
C GLY A 17 -19.89 33.68 29.36
N ALA A 18 -18.85 33.90 28.61
CA ALA A 18 -18.66 35.10 27.81
C ALA A 18 -18.47 34.67 26.35
N GLY A 19 -19.51 34.85 25.54
CA GLY A 19 -19.44 34.66 24.10
C GLY A 19 -18.43 35.61 23.47
N LEU A 20 -17.22 35.13 23.17
CA LEU A 20 -16.27 35.82 22.32
C LEU A 20 -16.65 35.56 20.88
N ALA A 21 -17.30 36.55 20.25
CA ALA A 21 -17.39 36.65 18.80
C ALA A 21 -15.95 36.71 18.25
N LEU A 22 -15.48 35.61 17.68
CA LEU A 22 -14.19 35.56 16.99
C LEU A 22 -14.28 36.51 15.79
N SER A 23 -13.54 37.62 15.89
CA SER A 23 -13.34 38.60 14.83
C SER A 23 -12.81 37.92 13.58
N GLY A 24 -13.17 38.41 12.36
CA GLY A 24 -12.90 37.83 11.05
C GLY A 24 -11.43 37.46 10.75
N SER A 25 -10.48 37.81 11.59
CA SER A 25 -9.05 37.48 11.50
C SER A 25 -8.67 36.05 11.95
N ALA A 26 -9.54 35.34 12.69
CA ALA A 26 -9.28 33.94 13.09
C ALA A 26 -9.77 32.90 12.04
N ARG A 27 -10.60 33.32 11.10
CA ARG A 27 -11.17 32.43 10.08
C ARG A 27 -10.16 31.98 9.02
N TRP A 28 -9.16 32.79 8.71
CA TRP A 28 -8.13 32.42 7.73
C TRP A 28 -7.09 31.45 8.30
N LEU A 29 -6.88 31.43 9.62
CA LEU A 29 -5.98 30.47 10.29
C LEU A 29 -6.50 29.01 10.20
N TYR A 30 -7.83 28.83 10.15
CA TYR A 30 -8.45 27.51 9.98
C TYR A 30 -8.67 27.14 8.51
N ALA A 31 -8.65 28.11 7.60
CA ALA A 31 -8.80 27.87 6.15
C ALA A 31 -7.47 27.45 5.48
N ALA A 32 -6.31 27.64 6.14
CA ALA A 32 -5.00 27.33 5.58
C ALA A 32 -4.58 25.85 5.71
N GLU A 33 -5.27 25.03 6.52
CA GLU A 33 -4.97 23.58 6.64
C GLU A 33 -5.54 22.72 5.49
N ALA A 34 -6.30 23.29 4.58
CA ALA A 34 -7.05 22.54 3.55
C ALA A 34 -6.41 22.50 2.16
N THR A 35 -5.21 23.06 1.93
CA THR A 35 -4.73 23.32 0.56
C THR A 35 -3.56 22.46 0.08
N SER A 36 -2.86 21.72 0.91
CA SER A 36 -1.81 20.81 0.45
C SER A 36 -2.29 19.36 0.39
N ILE A 37 -2.10 18.73 -0.75
CA ILE A 37 -2.32 17.30 -0.87
C ILE A 37 -1.31 16.58 0.03
N PRO A 38 -1.74 15.69 0.93
CA PRO A 38 -0.83 15.03 1.85
C PRO A 38 0.14 14.09 1.13
N ASP A 39 1.34 13.91 1.67
CA ASP A 39 2.32 12.94 1.23
C ASP A 39 1.86 11.51 1.54
N LEU A 40 1.12 11.35 2.65
CA LEU A 40 0.58 10.08 3.13
C LEU A 40 -0.81 10.30 3.74
N VAL A 41 -1.73 9.40 3.42
CA VAL A 41 -3.01 9.27 4.12
C VAL A 41 -3.05 7.95 4.87
N ALA A 42 -3.34 8.01 6.16
CA ALA A 42 -3.56 6.83 7.01
C ALA A 42 -5.01 6.82 7.51
N VAL A 43 -5.75 5.78 7.16
CA VAL A 43 -7.16 5.61 7.54
C VAL A 43 -7.32 4.37 8.41
N LYS A 44 -8.16 4.43 9.45
CA LYS A 44 -8.40 3.29 10.36
C LYS A 44 -9.85 3.19 10.81
N ASN A 45 -10.20 2.04 11.40
CA ASN A 45 -11.49 1.73 12.04
C ASN A 45 -12.67 1.61 11.06
N GLY A 46 -12.42 1.40 9.77
CA GLY A 46 -13.44 1.18 8.76
C GLY A 46 -13.41 -0.22 8.17
N GLU A 47 -14.36 -0.51 7.28
CA GLU A 47 -14.32 -1.64 6.37
C GLU A 47 -13.45 -1.29 5.15
N PRO A 48 -12.92 -2.27 4.39
CA PRO A 48 -11.97 -2.02 3.30
C PRO A 48 -12.43 -0.95 2.30
N GLU A 49 -13.71 -0.98 1.92
CA GLU A 49 -14.29 -0.01 0.99
C GLU A 49 -14.30 1.41 1.57
N ALA A 50 -14.79 1.55 2.81
CA ALA A 50 -14.90 2.85 3.48
C ALA A 50 -13.53 3.45 3.78
N LEU A 51 -12.54 2.59 4.14
CA LEU A 51 -11.14 3.02 4.31
C LEU A 51 -10.59 3.59 3.01
N PHE A 52 -10.84 2.91 1.87
CA PHE A 52 -10.37 3.36 0.57
C PHE A 52 -11.07 4.64 0.12
N ASP A 53 -12.40 4.72 0.25
CA ASP A 53 -13.19 5.90 -0.14
C ASP A 53 -12.69 7.15 0.57
N SER A 54 -12.53 7.07 1.89
CA SER A 54 -12.01 8.18 2.69
C SER A 54 -10.57 8.53 2.35
N GLY A 55 -9.73 7.52 2.15
CA GLY A 55 -8.31 7.70 1.83
C GLY A 55 -8.09 8.34 0.46
N ILE A 56 -8.77 7.86 -0.58
CA ILE A 56 -8.63 8.39 -1.93
C ILE A 56 -9.22 9.79 -2.05
N GLN A 57 -10.33 10.07 -1.35
CA GLN A 57 -10.91 11.41 -1.28
C GLN A 57 -9.94 12.41 -0.65
N ALA A 58 -9.23 12.00 0.41
CA ALA A 58 -8.22 12.83 1.08
C ALA A 58 -6.99 13.13 0.19
N LEU A 59 -6.72 12.28 -0.82
CA LEU A 59 -5.69 12.49 -1.84
C LEU A 59 -6.21 13.28 -3.06
N GLY A 60 -7.45 13.76 -3.05
CA GLY A 60 -8.04 14.54 -4.15
C GLY A 60 -8.90 13.73 -5.11
N GLY A 61 -9.27 12.48 -4.73
CA GLY A 61 -10.12 11.59 -5.51
C GLY A 61 -9.40 10.80 -6.60
N MET A 62 -10.04 9.74 -7.11
CA MET A 62 -9.44 8.86 -8.13
C MET A 62 -9.20 9.62 -9.45
N GLY A 63 -9.99 10.64 -9.79
CA GLY A 63 -9.80 11.47 -10.98
C GLY A 63 -8.48 12.24 -11.04
N ARG A 64 -7.75 12.33 -9.92
CA ARG A 64 -6.37 12.82 -9.89
C ARG A 64 -5.39 11.86 -10.55
N PHE A 65 -5.64 10.56 -10.46
CA PHE A 65 -4.75 9.49 -10.92
C PHE A 65 -5.19 8.92 -12.26
N VAL A 66 -6.49 8.80 -12.48
CA VAL A 66 -7.08 8.15 -13.65
C VAL A 66 -7.90 9.14 -14.44
N ARG A 67 -7.59 9.28 -15.74
CA ARG A 67 -8.34 10.12 -16.70
C ARG A 67 -9.17 9.26 -17.64
N LYS A 68 -10.20 9.86 -18.22
CA LYS A 68 -11.05 9.20 -19.23
C LYS A 68 -10.22 8.60 -20.37
N GLY A 69 -10.51 7.36 -20.69
CA GLY A 69 -9.88 6.63 -21.80
C GLY A 69 -8.57 5.92 -21.48
N GLN A 70 -7.99 6.11 -20.29
CA GLN A 70 -6.74 5.46 -19.89
C GLN A 70 -6.91 3.98 -19.57
N THR A 71 -5.85 3.22 -19.78
CA THR A 71 -5.69 1.83 -19.34
C THR A 71 -4.99 1.81 -17.99
N VAL A 72 -5.62 1.17 -17.01
CA VAL A 72 -5.10 1.07 -15.63
C VAL A 72 -4.67 -0.37 -15.35
N VAL A 73 -3.50 -0.53 -14.73
CA VAL A 73 -3.10 -1.78 -14.09
C VAL A 73 -3.21 -1.63 -12.58
N VAL A 74 -4.04 -2.45 -11.97
CA VAL A 74 -4.10 -2.63 -10.51
C VAL A 74 -3.29 -3.88 -10.18
N LYS A 75 -2.21 -3.72 -9.43
CA LYS A 75 -1.30 -4.80 -9.04
C LYS A 75 -1.45 -5.13 -7.55
N PRO A 76 -2.34 -6.06 -7.18
CA PRO A 76 -2.44 -6.56 -5.81
C PRO A 76 -1.29 -7.53 -5.50
N ASN A 77 -1.27 -8.08 -4.30
CA ASN A 77 -0.50 -9.27 -3.98
C ASN A 77 -1.42 -10.49 -4.12
N ILE A 78 -1.13 -11.36 -5.09
CA ILE A 78 -1.83 -12.65 -5.30
C ILE A 78 -0.77 -13.76 -5.31
N GLY A 79 0.05 -13.80 -4.26
CA GLY A 79 1.20 -14.69 -4.22
C GLY A 79 0.84 -16.15 -3.94
N TRP A 80 -0.25 -16.41 -3.22
CA TRP A 80 -0.45 -17.68 -2.54
C TRP A 80 -1.85 -18.26 -2.74
N ASN A 81 -1.92 -19.57 -2.90
CA ASN A 81 -3.16 -20.34 -2.92
C ASN A 81 -3.67 -20.55 -1.48
N VAL A 82 -4.13 -19.47 -0.86
CA VAL A 82 -4.74 -19.46 0.47
C VAL A 82 -5.91 -18.47 0.52
N PRO A 83 -6.91 -18.71 1.38
CA PRO A 83 -8.09 -17.86 1.48
C PRO A 83 -7.78 -16.50 2.15
N PRO A 84 -8.68 -15.50 2.02
CA PRO A 84 -8.46 -14.12 2.51
C PRO A 84 -8.15 -14.02 4.00
N GLU A 85 -8.69 -14.91 4.82
CA GLU A 85 -8.49 -14.93 6.29
C GLU A 85 -7.03 -15.18 6.70
N ARG A 86 -6.20 -15.64 5.77
CA ARG A 86 -4.77 -15.84 5.98
C ARG A 86 -3.96 -14.56 5.80
N ALA A 87 -4.56 -13.50 5.25
CA ALA A 87 -3.92 -12.20 4.98
C ALA A 87 -2.57 -12.31 4.23
N ALA A 88 -2.38 -13.39 3.45
CA ALA A 88 -1.21 -13.60 2.62
C ALA A 88 -1.33 -12.94 1.25
N ASN A 89 -2.54 -12.58 0.85
CA ASN A 89 -2.91 -11.88 -0.37
C ASN A 89 -3.66 -10.59 -0.03
N THR A 90 -3.72 -9.67 -0.97
CA THR A 90 -4.50 -8.43 -0.82
C THR A 90 -5.99 -8.75 -0.62
N ASN A 91 -6.66 -7.98 0.21
CA ASN A 91 -8.10 -8.13 0.47
C ASN A 91 -8.91 -7.95 -0.82
N PRO A 92 -9.73 -8.93 -1.23
CA PRO A 92 -10.47 -8.86 -2.48
C PRO A 92 -11.52 -7.73 -2.51
N ARG A 93 -12.11 -7.35 -1.36
CA ARG A 93 -13.05 -6.23 -1.26
C ARG A 93 -12.36 -4.89 -1.58
N LEU A 94 -11.12 -4.71 -1.12
CA LEU A 94 -10.31 -3.54 -1.46
C LEU A 94 -9.99 -3.48 -2.96
N VAL A 95 -9.57 -4.61 -3.55
CA VAL A 95 -9.27 -4.70 -4.99
C VAL A 95 -10.51 -4.33 -5.81
N ARG A 96 -11.67 -4.89 -5.46
CA ARG A 96 -12.95 -4.57 -6.10
C ARG A 96 -13.23 -3.06 -6.04
N ARG A 97 -13.12 -2.45 -4.86
CA ARG A 97 -13.42 -1.02 -4.67
C ARG A 97 -12.50 -0.12 -5.48
N ILE A 98 -11.21 -0.43 -5.57
CA ILE A 98 -10.26 0.31 -6.39
C ILE A 98 -10.64 0.26 -7.87
N ILE A 99 -11.02 -0.92 -8.38
CA ILE A 99 -11.47 -1.08 -9.78
C ILE A 99 -12.71 -0.24 -10.06
N GLU A 100 -13.71 -0.29 -9.17
CA GLU A 100 -14.94 0.51 -9.29
C GLU A 100 -14.61 2.00 -9.41
N HIS A 101 -13.71 2.53 -8.56
CA HIS A 101 -13.27 3.93 -8.64
C HIS A 101 -12.53 4.26 -9.93
N CYS A 102 -11.68 3.36 -10.45
CA CYS A 102 -11.00 3.58 -11.72
C CYS A 102 -11.99 3.67 -12.89
N LEU A 103 -12.97 2.77 -12.94
CA LEU A 103 -14.00 2.78 -13.98
C LEU A 103 -14.91 4.02 -13.86
N GLN A 104 -15.30 4.42 -12.65
CA GLN A 104 -16.06 5.64 -12.38
C GLN A 104 -15.29 6.90 -12.80
N ALA A 105 -13.97 6.92 -12.67
CA ALA A 105 -13.10 8.00 -13.16
C ALA A 105 -12.96 8.00 -14.70
N GLY A 106 -13.52 7.00 -15.38
CA GLY A 106 -13.57 6.93 -16.84
C GLY A 106 -12.44 6.11 -17.47
N ALA A 107 -11.77 5.22 -16.71
CA ALA A 107 -10.81 4.28 -17.29
C ALA A 107 -11.45 3.48 -18.44
N LYS A 108 -10.72 3.32 -19.55
CA LYS A 108 -11.13 2.47 -20.68
C LYS A 108 -11.12 0.99 -20.31
N ALA A 109 -10.14 0.59 -19.52
CA ALA A 109 -10.00 -0.78 -19.04
C ALA A 109 -9.16 -0.79 -17.76
N VAL A 110 -9.49 -1.68 -16.83
CA VAL A 110 -8.72 -1.94 -15.62
C VAL A 110 -8.28 -3.41 -15.65
N TYR A 111 -6.98 -3.64 -15.73
CA TYR A 111 -6.38 -4.97 -15.69
C TYR A 111 -5.82 -5.28 -14.32
N VAL A 112 -5.96 -6.52 -13.90
CA VAL A 112 -5.43 -7.02 -12.63
C VAL A 112 -4.58 -8.26 -12.89
N PHE A 113 -3.34 -8.27 -12.40
CA PHE A 113 -2.49 -9.45 -12.42
C PHE A 113 -1.46 -9.45 -11.29
N ASP A 114 -0.88 -10.60 -11.03
CA ASP A 114 0.33 -10.83 -10.26
C ASP A 114 1.06 -12.06 -10.80
N HIS A 115 2.38 -12.06 -10.80
CA HIS A 115 3.16 -13.26 -10.98
C HIS A 115 3.19 -14.03 -9.65
N THR A 116 2.35 -15.06 -9.53
CA THR A 116 2.10 -15.80 -8.30
C THR A 116 3.29 -16.67 -7.87
N CYS A 117 3.35 -17.06 -6.60
CA CYS A 117 4.32 -18.04 -6.08
C CYS A 117 3.78 -19.47 -6.17
N ASP A 118 2.49 -19.65 -5.94
CA ASP A 118 1.76 -20.91 -6.15
C ASP A 118 1.10 -20.92 -7.53
N GLY A 119 0.37 -22.00 -7.87
CA GLY A 119 -0.37 -22.12 -9.13
C GLY A 119 -1.31 -20.93 -9.36
N TRP A 120 -1.15 -20.24 -10.49
CA TRP A 120 -1.80 -18.94 -10.70
C TRP A 120 -3.33 -18.98 -10.64
N ARG A 121 -3.95 -19.98 -11.28
CA ARG A 121 -5.42 -20.13 -11.30
C ARG A 121 -5.99 -20.35 -9.92
N ASP A 122 -5.34 -21.20 -9.12
CA ASP A 122 -5.78 -21.50 -7.77
C ASP A 122 -5.55 -20.29 -6.83
N SER A 123 -4.41 -19.60 -6.96
CA SER A 123 -4.13 -18.41 -6.18
C SER A 123 -5.17 -17.30 -6.43
N TYR A 124 -5.52 -17.05 -7.68
CA TYR A 124 -6.52 -16.03 -8.05
C TYR A 124 -7.92 -16.40 -7.55
N ARG A 125 -8.31 -17.69 -7.67
CA ARG A 125 -9.61 -18.17 -7.21
C ARG A 125 -9.72 -18.20 -5.71
N THR A 126 -8.76 -18.85 -5.02
CA THR A 126 -8.81 -19.06 -3.57
C THR A 126 -8.66 -17.76 -2.78
N SER A 127 -7.88 -16.79 -3.27
CA SER A 127 -7.79 -15.45 -2.68
C SER A 127 -9.08 -14.64 -2.77
N GLY A 128 -10.06 -15.07 -3.58
CA GLY A 128 -11.28 -14.33 -3.88
C GLY A 128 -11.09 -13.15 -4.83
N ILE A 129 -9.85 -12.86 -5.25
CA ILE A 129 -9.55 -11.71 -6.12
C ILE A 129 -10.14 -11.92 -7.52
N GLU A 130 -10.12 -13.14 -8.05
CA GLU A 130 -10.74 -13.43 -9.35
C GLU A 130 -12.22 -12.99 -9.38
N GLN A 131 -13.00 -13.38 -8.37
CA GLN A 131 -14.41 -13.00 -8.29
C GLN A 131 -14.58 -11.50 -8.11
N ALA A 132 -13.80 -10.88 -7.23
CA ALA A 132 -13.84 -9.45 -6.99
C ALA A 132 -13.56 -8.62 -8.26
N VAL A 133 -12.61 -9.04 -9.08
CA VAL A 133 -12.28 -8.39 -10.36
C VAL A 133 -13.44 -8.50 -11.34
N LYS A 134 -14.05 -9.70 -11.48
CA LYS A 134 -15.20 -9.94 -12.36
C LYS A 134 -16.40 -9.09 -11.94
N ASP A 135 -16.73 -9.07 -10.65
CA ASP A 135 -17.86 -8.32 -10.10
C ASP A 135 -17.71 -6.80 -10.29
N ALA A 136 -16.47 -6.30 -10.25
CA ALA A 136 -16.18 -4.89 -10.47
C ALA A 136 -16.10 -4.49 -11.95
N GLY A 137 -16.20 -5.42 -12.89
CA GLY A 137 -16.04 -5.16 -14.33
C GLY A 137 -14.58 -4.99 -14.78
N GLY A 138 -13.62 -5.41 -13.97
CA GLY A 138 -12.21 -5.47 -14.31
C GLY A 138 -11.86 -6.67 -15.19
N LYS A 139 -10.61 -6.74 -15.63
CA LYS A 139 -10.08 -7.80 -16.48
C LYS A 139 -8.89 -8.46 -15.80
N LEU A 140 -8.93 -9.79 -15.68
CA LEU A 140 -7.77 -10.55 -15.25
C LEU A 140 -6.78 -10.71 -16.40
N ALA A 141 -5.50 -10.60 -16.10
CA ALA A 141 -4.44 -10.91 -17.05
C ALA A 141 -3.53 -12.01 -16.50
N PRO A 142 -3.03 -12.91 -17.39
CA PRO A 142 -2.12 -13.96 -16.98
C PRO A 142 -0.73 -13.39 -16.69
N GLY A 143 -0.04 -13.93 -15.67
CA GLY A 143 1.36 -13.61 -15.37
C GLY A 143 2.20 -14.87 -15.17
N ASN A 144 1.78 -15.99 -15.81
CA ASN A 144 2.29 -17.34 -15.56
C ASN A 144 3.19 -17.89 -16.68
N SER A 145 3.55 -17.07 -17.65
CA SER A 145 4.47 -17.43 -18.74
C SER A 145 5.46 -16.31 -18.98
N GLU A 146 6.72 -16.68 -19.21
CA GLU A 146 7.79 -15.73 -19.53
C GLU A 146 7.48 -14.90 -20.79
N SER A 147 6.68 -15.47 -21.72
CA SER A 147 6.29 -14.80 -22.96
C SER A 147 5.52 -13.48 -22.77
N TYR A 148 4.98 -13.23 -21.58
CA TYR A 148 4.33 -11.96 -21.24
C TYR A 148 5.31 -10.90 -20.73
N PHE A 149 6.60 -11.24 -20.57
CA PHE A 149 7.58 -10.35 -19.95
C PHE A 149 8.64 -9.94 -20.96
N GLN A 150 9.06 -8.68 -20.89
CA GLN A 150 10.07 -8.09 -21.76
C GLN A 150 11.25 -7.61 -20.93
N THR A 151 12.44 -7.80 -21.45
CA THR A 151 13.68 -7.31 -20.83
C THR A 151 13.70 -5.80 -20.80
N ILE A 152 13.96 -5.24 -19.61
CA ILE A 152 14.14 -3.81 -19.36
C ILE A 152 15.47 -3.55 -18.64
N ALA A 153 16.08 -2.42 -18.92
CA ALA A 153 17.24 -1.96 -18.17
C ALA A 153 16.80 -1.25 -16.89
N VAL A 154 17.59 -1.40 -15.82
CA VAL A 154 17.44 -0.68 -14.54
C VAL A 154 18.64 0.25 -14.36
N PRO A 155 18.66 1.45 -15.00
CA PRO A 155 19.87 2.27 -15.14
C PRO A 155 20.49 2.71 -13.81
N LYS A 156 19.65 2.95 -12.80
CA LYS A 156 20.07 3.36 -11.44
C LYS A 156 20.32 2.18 -10.50
N GLY A 157 20.07 0.95 -10.96
CA GLY A 157 20.28 -0.25 -10.14
C GLY A 157 21.76 -0.43 -9.79
N ARG A 158 22.07 -0.91 -8.61
CA ARG A 158 23.42 -1.23 -8.15
C ARG A 158 23.75 -2.71 -8.33
N ARG A 159 22.78 -3.57 -8.07
CA ARG A 159 22.85 -5.03 -8.25
C ARG A 159 21.97 -5.50 -9.39
N LEU A 160 20.75 -5.00 -9.47
CA LEU A 160 19.80 -5.32 -10.52
C LEU A 160 19.98 -4.33 -11.66
N ARG A 161 20.65 -4.74 -12.73
CA ARG A 161 20.88 -3.91 -13.94
C ARG A 161 19.86 -4.14 -15.03
N GLU A 162 19.17 -5.27 -14.96
CA GLU A 162 18.20 -5.74 -15.94
C GLU A 162 17.13 -6.55 -15.23
N ALA A 163 15.92 -6.56 -15.76
CA ALA A 163 14.80 -7.38 -15.30
C ALA A 163 13.86 -7.69 -16.46
N LYS A 164 13.03 -8.73 -16.34
CA LYS A 164 11.95 -9.01 -17.29
C LYS A 164 10.64 -8.55 -16.67
N GLU A 165 10.12 -7.41 -17.15
CA GLU A 165 8.88 -6.81 -16.66
C GLU A 165 7.69 -7.19 -17.54
N HIS A 166 6.53 -7.39 -16.93
CA HIS A 166 5.30 -7.75 -17.62
C HIS A 166 4.84 -6.64 -18.58
N GLU A 167 4.52 -7.01 -19.82
CA GLU A 167 4.13 -6.09 -20.90
C GLU A 167 2.97 -5.16 -20.54
N LEU A 168 1.99 -5.62 -19.75
CA LEU A 168 0.89 -4.78 -19.29
C LEU A 168 1.37 -3.57 -18.47
N VAL A 169 2.40 -3.74 -17.65
CA VAL A 169 2.95 -2.64 -16.84
C VAL A 169 3.68 -1.65 -17.74
N LEU A 170 4.36 -2.16 -18.78
CA LEU A 170 5.04 -1.32 -19.77
C LEU A 170 4.07 -0.49 -20.61
N GLN A 171 2.87 -1.04 -20.88
CA GLN A 171 1.85 -0.42 -21.74
C GLN A 171 0.79 0.38 -20.97
N ALA A 172 0.70 0.23 -19.64
CA ALA A 172 -0.30 0.91 -18.84
C ALA A 172 -0.07 2.42 -18.75
N ASP A 173 -1.13 3.19 -18.88
CA ASP A 173 -1.12 4.64 -18.60
C ASP A 173 -0.97 4.90 -17.09
N VAL A 174 -1.59 4.04 -16.25
CA VAL A 174 -1.60 4.17 -14.79
C VAL A 174 -1.30 2.84 -14.13
N LEU A 175 -0.40 2.84 -13.14
CA LEU A 175 -0.08 1.69 -12.28
C LEU A 175 -0.49 1.98 -10.84
N ILE A 176 -1.47 1.23 -10.31
CA ILE A 176 -1.89 1.26 -8.91
C ILE A 176 -1.36 0.01 -8.22
N ASN A 177 -0.43 0.18 -7.30
CA ASN A 177 0.17 -0.89 -6.53
C ASN A 177 -0.60 -1.10 -5.22
N VAL A 178 -1.10 -2.32 -4.99
CA VAL A 178 -1.97 -2.64 -3.84
C VAL A 178 -1.37 -3.79 -3.01
N PRO A 179 -0.25 -3.55 -2.30
CA PRO A 179 0.38 -4.55 -1.46
C PRO A 179 -0.47 -4.88 -0.23
N VAL A 180 -0.35 -6.11 0.28
CA VAL A 180 -0.77 -6.45 1.64
C VAL A 180 0.43 -6.31 2.60
N LEU A 181 0.21 -5.69 3.75
CA LEU A 181 1.22 -5.62 4.81
C LEU A 181 1.35 -6.98 5.49
N LYS A 182 2.55 -7.56 5.45
CA LYS A 182 2.83 -8.86 6.06
C LYS A 182 4.30 -9.06 6.42
N SER A 183 4.57 -9.91 7.40
CA SER A 183 5.91 -10.41 7.68
C SER A 183 6.48 -11.16 6.47
N HIS A 184 7.80 -11.20 6.35
CA HIS A 184 8.50 -11.94 5.30
C HIS A 184 9.89 -12.39 5.76
N GLY A 185 10.14 -13.69 5.75
CA GLY A 185 11.41 -14.26 6.26
C GLY A 185 12.67 -13.67 5.62
N GLY A 186 12.68 -13.47 4.29
CA GLY A 186 13.88 -12.98 3.58
C GLY A 186 13.97 -11.46 3.45
N ALA A 187 12.84 -10.74 3.53
CA ALA A 187 12.79 -9.29 3.29
C ALA A 187 12.27 -8.50 4.50
N THR A 188 12.12 -9.12 5.66
CA THR A 188 11.51 -8.58 6.89
C THR A 188 10.01 -8.32 6.71
N LEU A 189 9.63 -7.48 5.76
CA LEU A 189 8.24 -7.16 5.40
C LEU A 189 7.97 -7.33 3.90
N THR A 190 6.71 -7.58 3.55
CA THR A 190 6.15 -7.32 2.23
C THR A 190 5.30 -6.07 2.32
N VAL A 191 5.63 -5.04 1.53
CA VAL A 191 4.84 -3.83 1.35
C VAL A 191 4.99 -3.35 -0.11
N ALA A 192 4.98 -2.05 -0.41
CA ALA A 192 4.87 -1.51 -1.77
C ALA A 192 6.06 -1.89 -2.67
N MET A 193 7.29 -1.64 -2.25
CA MET A 193 8.48 -1.97 -3.06
C MET A 193 8.61 -3.49 -3.28
N LYS A 194 8.45 -4.28 -2.22
CA LYS A 194 8.52 -5.75 -2.31
C LYS A 194 7.41 -6.33 -3.18
N ASN A 195 6.22 -5.71 -3.20
CA ASN A 195 5.10 -6.15 -4.02
C ASN A 195 5.40 -6.04 -5.52
N LEU A 196 6.24 -5.10 -5.95
CA LEU A 196 6.64 -4.96 -7.35
C LEU A 196 7.44 -6.16 -7.89
N MET A 197 7.96 -7.05 -7.05
CA MET A 197 8.53 -8.31 -7.55
C MET A 197 7.51 -9.17 -8.30
N GLY A 198 6.21 -8.97 -8.07
CA GLY A 198 5.16 -9.68 -8.81
C GLY A 198 4.90 -9.15 -10.21
N VAL A 199 5.57 -8.08 -10.66
CA VAL A 199 5.55 -7.65 -12.06
C VAL A 199 6.78 -8.13 -12.84
N VAL A 200 7.69 -8.87 -12.18
CA VAL A 200 8.95 -9.36 -12.74
C VAL A 200 8.95 -10.88 -12.83
N TRP A 201 9.55 -11.42 -13.92
CA TRP A 201 9.66 -12.87 -14.12
C TRP A 201 10.76 -13.48 -13.26
N ASP A 202 12.00 -13.03 -13.39
CA ASP A 202 13.20 -13.64 -12.80
C ASP A 202 13.46 -13.26 -11.33
N ARG A 203 12.40 -13.09 -10.53
CA ARG A 203 12.52 -12.66 -9.13
C ARG A 203 13.27 -13.62 -8.22
N GLY A 204 13.43 -14.89 -8.63
CA GLY A 204 14.24 -15.88 -7.91
C GLY A 204 15.69 -15.44 -7.76
N GLU A 205 16.25 -14.82 -8.79
CA GLU A 205 17.62 -14.30 -8.78
C GLU A 205 17.82 -13.19 -7.73
N TRP A 206 16.79 -12.41 -7.45
CA TRP A 206 16.88 -11.34 -6.45
C TRP A 206 17.15 -11.88 -5.05
N HIS A 207 16.61 -13.07 -4.73
CA HIS A 207 16.86 -13.75 -3.45
C HIS A 207 18.31 -14.19 -3.31
N ALA A 208 18.97 -14.56 -4.40
CA ALA A 208 20.39 -14.96 -4.43
C ALA A 208 21.33 -13.75 -4.47
N ASN A 209 20.89 -12.59 -4.96
CA ASN A 209 21.72 -11.42 -5.28
C ASN A 209 21.49 -10.20 -4.39
N ASN A 210 21.38 -10.37 -3.08
CA ASN A 210 21.06 -9.29 -2.15
C ASN A 210 19.64 -8.74 -2.39
N LEU A 211 18.65 -9.48 -1.90
CA LEU A 211 17.23 -9.19 -2.06
C LEU A 211 16.83 -7.73 -1.76
N HIS A 212 17.33 -7.17 -0.65
CA HIS A 212 17.01 -5.80 -0.27
C HIS A 212 17.52 -4.76 -1.27
N GLN A 213 18.73 -4.96 -1.80
CA GLN A 213 19.27 -4.07 -2.83
C GLN A 213 18.48 -4.21 -4.13
N CYS A 214 18.17 -5.43 -4.58
CA CYS A 214 17.40 -5.64 -5.82
C CYS A 214 15.99 -5.03 -5.74
N ILE A 215 15.32 -5.12 -4.57
CA ILE A 215 14.02 -4.46 -4.35
C ILE A 215 14.15 -2.94 -4.51
N ALA A 216 15.16 -2.32 -3.90
CA ALA A 216 15.38 -0.88 -4.00
C ALA A 216 15.79 -0.46 -5.42
N ASP A 217 16.61 -1.27 -6.10
CA ASP A 217 17.02 -1.03 -7.47
C ASP A 217 15.83 -0.99 -8.43
N PHE A 218 14.94 -1.98 -8.37
CA PHE A 218 13.74 -2.02 -9.21
C PHE A 218 12.79 -0.86 -8.89
N ALA A 219 12.63 -0.51 -7.62
CA ALA A 219 11.84 0.65 -7.20
C ALA A 219 12.38 1.99 -7.75
N SER A 220 13.67 2.07 -8.10
CA SER A 220 14.26 3.24 -8.75
C SER A 220 13.89 3.36 -10.24
N TYR A 221 13.50 2.25 -10.86
CA TYR A 221 13.10 2.19 -12.27
C TYR A 221 11.60 2.46 -12.45
N ARG A 222 10.75 1.68 -11.80
CA ARG A 222 9.28 1.78 -11.94
C ARG A 222 8.64 2.26 -10.65
N LYS A 223 8.04 3.43 -10.70
CA LYS A 223 7.24 3.99 -9.59
C LYS A 223 5.77 3.90 -9.94
N PRO A 224 4.95 3.26 -9.11
CA PRO A 224 3.50 3.33 -9.24
C PRO A 224 2.99 4.77 -9.08
N ASP A 225 1.89 5.09 -9.76
CA ASP A 225 1.20 6.39 -9.62
C ASP A 225 0.53 6.52 -8.26
N LEU A 226 0.08 5.40 -7.71
CA LEU A 226 -0.52 5.30 -6.38
C LEU A 226 -0.15 3.97 -5.71
N ASN A 227 0.22 4.03 -4.44
CA ASN A 227 0.37 2.87 -3.57
C ASN A 227 -0.74 2.86 -2.53
N VAL A 228 -1.46 1.74 -2.43
CA VAL A 228 -2.56 1.50 -1.49
C VAL A 228 -2.20 0.29 -0.65
N VAL A 229 -1.64 0.51 0.53
CA VAL A 229 -1.19 -0.57 1.42
C VAL A 229 -2.40 -1.11 2.19
N ASP A 230 -2.77 -2.34 1.89
CA ASP A 230 -3.76 -3.09 2.66
C ASP A 230 -3.18 -3.51 4.01
N ALA A 231 -3.66 -2.90 5.07
CA ALA A 231 -3.38 -3.23 6.46
C ALA A 231 -4.68 -3.51 7.23
N TYR A 232 -5.72 -4.00 6.53
CA TYR A 232 -6.97 -4.40 7.17
C TYR A 232 -6.76 -5.64 8.04
N ASN A 233 -6.29 -6.72 7.43
CA ASN A 233 -5.77 -7.90 8.09
C ASN A 233 -4.27 -7.99 7.78
N VAL A 234 -3.44 -8.10 8.81
CA VAL A 234 -1.98 -8.11 8.69
C VAL A 234 -1.43 -9.45 9.17
N LEU A 235 -0.70 -10.15 8.30
CA LEU A 235 -0.01 -11.38 8.65
C LEU A 235 1.25 -11.06 9.46
N MET A 236 1.16 -11.16 10.78
CA MET A 236 2.21 -10.75 11.72
C MET A 236 3.36 -11.76 11.79
N GLN A 237 3.07 -13.05 11.62
CA GLN A 237 4.03 -14.14 11.78
C GLN A 237 3.96 -15.12 10.61
N HIS A 238 5.00 -15.94 10.44
CA HIS A 238 5.11 -17.00 9.44
C HIS A 238 4.88 -16.54 7.99
N GLY A 239 5.06 -15.24 7.71
CA GLY A 239 4.99 -14.74 6.34
C GLY A 239 6.16 -15.20 5.47
N PRO A 240 5.93 -15.21 4.15
CA PRO A 240 4.89 -14.49 3.41
C PRO A 240 3.58 -15.24 3.18
N ARG A 241 3.45 -16.53 3.55
CA ARG A 241 2.26 -17.38 3.28
C ARG A 241 1.34 -17.53 4.52
N GLY A 242 1.92 -17.47 5.72
CA GLY A 242 1.26 -17.79 6.98
C GLY A 242 0.97 -19.28 7.18
N VAL A 243 0.75 -19.70 8.42
CA VAL A 243 0.45 -21.08 8.79
C VAL A 243 -1.00 -21.22 9.26
N SER A 244 -1.53 -20.23 9.98
CA SER A 244 -2.89 -20.25 10.49
C SER A 244 -3.50 -18.84 10.56
N ALA A 245 -4.81 -18.74 10.84
CA ALA A 245 -5.47 -17.46 11.10
C ALA A 245 -4.96 -16.80 12.40
N ALA A 246 -4.35 -17.56 13.32
CA ALA A 246 -3.73 -17.02 14.52
C ALA A 246 -2.51 -16.15 14.25
N ASP A 247 -1.92 -16.27 13.05
CA ASP A 247 -0.80 -15.43 12.61
C ASP A 247 -1.25 -13.99 12.22
N VAL A 248 -2.56 -13.74 12.17
CA VAL A 248 -3.17 -12.53 11.58
C VAL A 248 -3.70 -11.60 12.67
N ALA A 249 -3.31 -10.33 12.61
CA ALA A 249 -3.92 -9.25 13.39
C ALA A 249 -4.91 -8.45 12.52
N ASN A 250 -6.10 -8.14 13.04
CA ASN A 250 -7.06 -7.27 12.38
C ASN A 250 -6.83 -5.82 12.81
N LEU A 251 -6.10 -5.04 12.02
CA LEU A 251 -5.77 -3.64 12.31
C LEU A 251 -6.79 -2.65 11.74
N ARG A 252 -7.61 -3.07 10.78
CA ARG A 252 -8.63 -2.24 10.10
C ARG A 252 -8.07 -0.90 9.65
N ALA A 253 -6.90 -0.94 8.97
CA ALA A 253 -6.17 0.24 8.52
C ALA A 253 -5.84 0.15 7.03
N LEU A 254 -5.62 1.33 6.42
CA LEU A 254 -5.18 1.49 5.04
C LEU A 254 -4.21 2.68 4.97
N LEU A 255 -3.15 2.55 4.17
CA LEU A 255 -2.20 3.64 3.93
C LEU A 255 -2.16 3.94 2.43
N LEU A 256 -2.22 5.23 2.06
CA LEU A 256 -2.15 5.66 0.66
C LEU A 256 -1.04 6.70 0.49
N SER A 257 -0.18 6.52 -0.52
CA SER A 257 0.87 7.47 -0.87
C SER A 257 1.26 7.35 -2.35
N THR A 258 1.71 8.43 -2.95
CA THR A 258 2.37 8.42 -4.27
C THR A 258 3.86 8.07 -4.17
N ASP A 259 4.44 8.15 -2.97
CA ASP A 259 5.82 7.74 -2.68
C ASP A 259 5.82 6.35 -2.05
N LEU A 260 6.39 5.36 -2.76
CA LEU A 260 6.43 3.97 -2.31
C LEU A 260 7.34 3.76 -1.08
N VAL A 261 8.40 4.57 -0.91
CA VAL A 261 9.27 4.50 0.28
C VAL A 261 8.53 5.04 1.50
N THR A 262 7.80 6.15 1.34
CA THR A 262 6.92 6.70 2.38
C THR A 262 5.82 5.69 2.78
N ALA A 263 5.19 5.02 1.81
CA ALA A 263 4.19 3.98 2.08
C ALA A 263 4.79 2.83 2.89
N ASP A 264 5.99 2.37 2.51
CA ASP A 264 6.68 1.27 3.20
C ASP A 264 7.17 1.67 4.59
N ALA A 265 7.69 2.90 4.77
CA ALA A 265 8.11 3.42 6.07
C ALA A 265 6.92 3.52 7.05
N ALA A 266 5.78 4.02 6.58
CA ALA A 266 4.56 4.09 7.38
C ALA A 266 4.02 2.70 7.73
N ALA A 267 4.08 1.75 6.79
CA ALA A 267 3.69 0.37 7.02
C ALA A 267 4.62 -0.33 8.02
N ALA A 268 5.93 -0.08 7.98
CA ALA A 268 6.87 -0.59 8.97
C ALA A 268 6.52 -0.10 10.38
N ARG A 269 6.23 1.19 10.55
CA ARG A 269 5.76 1.76 11.82
C ARG A 269 4.45 1.12 12.30
N LEU A 270 3.50 0.93 11.39
CA LEU A 270 2.22 0.28 11.71
C LEU A 270 2.42 -1.18 12.13
N PHE A 271 3.40 -1.86 11.56
CA PHE A 271 3.79 -3.24 11.92
C PHE A 271 4.54 -3.32 13.26
N GLY A 272 5.00 -2.21 13.80
CA GLY A 272 5.80 -2.14 15.04
C GLY A 272 7.31 -2.16 14.83
N LEU A 273 7.78 -1.79 13.63
CA LEU A 273 9.20 -1.72 13.28
C LEU A 273 9.61 -0.28 12.95
N GLU A 274 10.89 0.01 13.22
CA GLU A 274 11.52 1.20 12.66
C GLU A 274 11.76 1.00 11.16
N PRO A 275 11.54 2.03 10.30
CA PRO A 275 11.79 1.94 8.86
C PRO A 275 13.20 1.44 8.52
N ASP A 276 14.21 1.82 9.30
CA ASP A 276 15.61 1.42 9.12
C ASP A 276 15.87 -0.07 9.41
N ALA A 277 15.00 -0.73 10.17
CA ALA A 277 15.08 -2.17 10.41
C ALA A 277 14.72 -2.99 9.13
N VAL A 278 14.08 -2.35 8.15
CA VAL A 278 13.72 -2.96 6.88
C VAL A 278 14.73 -2.52 5.81
N GLY A 279 15.69 -3.40 5.48
CA GLY A 279 16.86 -3.05 4.68
C GLY A 279 16.54 -2.36 3.35
N TYR A 280 15.52 -2.80 2.61
CA TYR A 280 15.17 -2.20 1.32
C TYR A 280 14.58 -0.78 1.46
N ILE A 281 13.93 -0.44 2.58
CA ILE A 281 13.41 0.92 2.85
C ILE A 281 14.58 1.87 3.02
N ARG A 282 15.55 1.52 3.87
CA ARG A 282 16.76 2.31 4.10
C ARG A 282 17.54 2.49 2.81
N ILE A 283 17.81 1.42 2.07
CA ILE A 283 18.56 1.46 0.81
C ILE A 283 17.86 2.36 -0.23
N ALA A 284 16.55 2.22 -0.41
CA ALA A 284 15.80 3.03 -1.37
C ALA A 284 15.80 4.52 -1.00
N HIS A 285 15.71 4.84 0.30
CA HIS A 285 15.86 6.22 0.77
C HIS A 285 17.25 6.77 0.46
N ASP A 286 18.32 6.03 0.77
CA ASP A 286 19.71 6.41 0.53
C ASP A 286 20.04 6.53 -0.98
N MET A 287 19.28 5.85 -1.84
CA MET A 287 19.33 5.98 -3.29
C MET A 287 18.51 7.17 -3.84
N GLY A 288 17.78 7.89 -3.00
CA GLY A 288 16.90 8.99 -3.41
C GLY A 288 15.66 8.52 -4.18
N VAL A 289 15.21 7.27 -3.97
CA VAL A 289 13.99 6.74 -4.59
C VAL A 289 12.74 7.37 -3.98
N GLY A 290 12.74 7.63 -2.66
CA GLY A 290 11.65 8.25 -1.94
C GLY A 290 12.05 8.62 -0.50
N ARG A 291 11.07 8.98 0.33
CA ARG A 291 11.30 9.53 1.68
C ARG A 291 10.81 8.56 2.76
N LYS A 292 11.70 8.21 3.72
CA LYS A 292 11.35 7.40 4.89
C LYS A 292 11.09 8.20 6.17
N ASP A 293 11.51 9.46 6.20
CA ASP A 293 11.47 10.33 7.38
C ASP A 293 10.07 10.92 7.54
N LEU A 294 9.19 10.16 8.19
CA LEU A 294 7.75 10.46 8.32
C LEU A 294 7.48 11.76 9.09
N GLU A 295 8.40 12.18 9.95
CA GLU A 295 8.29 13.40 10.76
C GLU A 295 8.30 14.67 9.90
N ASN A 296 8.89 14.61 8.71
CA ASN A 296 9.01 15.72 7.77
C ASN A 296 7.96 15.70 6.66
N LEU A 297 6.89 14.89 6.81
CA LEU A 297 5.86 14.70 5.80
C LEU A 297 4.51 15.23 6.27
N VAL A 298 3.71 15.70 5.31
CA VAL A 298 2.31 16.03 5.54
C VAL A 298 1.51 14.73 5.58
N ILE A 299 1.14 14.29 6.79
CA ILE A 299 0.39 13.06 7.01
C ILE A 299 -1.03 13.37 7.45
N ARG A 300 -2.02 12.97 6.66
CA ARG A 300 -3.43 13.04 7.04
C ARG A 300 -3.87 11.73 7.70
N ARG A 301 -4.35 11.83 8.94
CA ARG A 301 -4.86 10.69 9.72
C ARG A 301 -6.36 10.79 9.85
N ILE A 302 -7.07 9.70 9.49
CA ILE A 302 -8.54 9.63 9.48
C ILE A 302 -8.96 8.40 10.32
N ALA A 303 -9.89 8.59 11.23
CA ALA A 303 -10.57 7.51 11.93
C ALA A 303 -12.05 7.53 11.53
N LEU A 304 -12.58 6.38 11.08
CA LEU A 304 -13.98 6.17 10.71
C LEU A 304 -14.77 5.64 11.89
#